data_3ff20de9561b40d335537601f9f3aa10
#
_entry.id   3ff20de9561b40d335537601f9f3aa10
#
_cell.length_a   1.000
_cell.length_b   1.000
_cell.length_c   1.000
_cell.angle_alpha   90.00
_cell.angle_beta   90.00
_cell.angle_gamma   90.00
#
_symmetry.space_group_name_H-M   'P 1'
#
loop_
_entity.id
_entity.type
_entity.pdbx_description
1 polymer ?
#
loop_
_entity_poly.entity_id
_entity_poly.type
_entity_poly.pdbx_seq_one_letter_code
_entity_poly.pdbx_strand_id
1 'polypeptide(L)'
;NPVVFLEQMLRIPSVSGQEGQVARFLVEQMQALGFHSYVDGAGNAVGAIGTGPEIVLLGHIDTVPGVVPVRIAEGKLYGRGSVDAKGPFATFVAAAARMLAGGELRARLVLVGAVEEEAASSKGAHYVVDRYAPAACVIGEPSGWDRLTLGYKGRLLVEGRWEQPMAHSAGRDLAVAEHAVGFWNAVAAHCAGYNAGKAQLFEQLLPSLRTIASGSDGLTDWAALTIGIRLPLDIDPDALADELAQMGMGGQLRFRGGCPAYRGDKNNPLVRAFLKSVRAAGGTPGFLLKTGTSDMNVVGPTWRCPILAYGPGDSSLDHTPDEHVDLAEYLRAIDVLAGALQQLGATLS
;
A
#
# COMPACT_ATOMS: atom_id res chain seq x y z
N ASN A 1 12.28 14.08 -19.16
CA ASN A 1 10.99 13.62 -19.68
C ASN A 1 10.38 12.61 -18.68
N PRO A 2 9.19 12.90 -18.09
CA PRO A 2 8.58 12.03 -17.09
C PRO A 2 8.29 10.61 -17.58
N VAL A 3 7.86 10.44 -18.83
CA VAL A 3 7.54 9.13 -19.41
C VAL A 3 8.79 8.25 -19.52
N VAL A 4 9.90 8.84 -19.99
CA VAL A 4 11.19 8.13 -20.11
C VAL A 4 11.71 7.74 -18.71
N PHE A 5 11.54 8.61 -17.73
CA PHE A 5 11.93 8.33 -16.34
C PHE A 5 11.15 7.12 -15.77
N LEU A 6 9.82 7.10 -15.92
CA LEU A 6 9.00 5.98 -15.47
C LEU A 6 9.35 4.70 -16.25
N GLU A 7 9.50 4.77 -17.57
CA GLU A 7 9.91 3.61 -18.38
C GLU A 7 11.23 3.00 -17.90
N GLN A 8 12.25 3.84 -17.64
CA GLN A 8 13.55 3.39 -17.12
C GLN A 8 13.41 2.74 -15.73
N MET A 9 12.59 3.33 -14.85
CA MET A 9 12.31 2.79 -13.52
C MET A 9 11.62 1.42 -13.59
N LEU A 10 10.68 1.23 -14.52
CA LEU A 10 9.97 -0.04 -14.71
C LEU A 10 10.89 -1.16 -15.23
N ARG A 11 11.91 -0.83 -16.01
CA ARG A 11 12.90 -1.79 -16.51
C ARG A 11 13.81 -2.36 -15.43
N ILE A 12 13.81 -1.79 -14.23
CA ILE A 12 14.58 -2.29 -13.08
C ILE A 12 13.65 -3.16 -12.20
N PRO A 13 13.83 -4.49 -12.18
CA PRO A 13 13.06 -5.34 -11.26
C PRO A 13 13.32 -4.98 -9.80
N SER A 14 12.27 -4.97 -8.99
CA SER A 14 12.37 -4.62 -7.56
C SER A 14 11.32 -5.36 -6.73
N VAL A 15 11.31 -6.68 -6.80
CA VAL A 15 10.49 -7.49 -5.90
C VAL A 15 10.89 -7.18 -4.45
N SER A 16 9.92 -7.17 -3.52
CA SER A 16 10.15 -6.87 -2.09
C SER A 16 11.38 -7.58 -1.54
N GLY A 17 12.27 -6.84 -0.91
CA GLY A 17 13.59 -7.29 -0.45
C GLY A 17 14.71 -7.22 -1.51
N GLN A 18 14.43 -6.79 -2.75
CA GLN A 18 15.39 -6.69 -3.85
C GLN A 18 15.44 -5.28 -4.49
N GLU A 19 15.05 -4.24 -3.76
CA GLU A 19 14.86 -2.88 -4.27
C GLU A 19 16.19 -2.10 -4.47
N GLY A 20 17.30 -2.64 -4.01
CA GLY A 20 18.58 -1.91 -3.96
C GLY A 20 19.03 -1.29 -5.29
N GLN A 21 18.68 -1.88 -6.45
CA GLN A 21 19.02 -1.32 -7.75
C GLN A 21 18.13 -0.12 -8.11
N VAL A 22 16.81 -0.26 -7.91
CA VAL A 22 15.88 0.85 -8.20
C VAL A 22 16.07 2.00 -7.22
N ALA A 23 16.40 1.74 -5.95
CA ALA A 23 16.69 2.78 -4.97
C ALA A 23 17.91 3.62 -5.38
N ARG A 24 19.00 2.98 -5.80
CA ARG A 24 20.20 3.71 -6.33
C ARG A 24 19.87 4.51 -7.58
N PHE A 25 19.18 3.91 -8.55
CA PHE A 25 18.71 4.62 -9.75
C PHE A 25 17.93 5.87 -9.39
N LEU A 26 16.98 5.78 -8.47
CA LEU A 26 16.16 6.91 -8.04
C LEU A 26 16.99 8.00 -7.37
N VAL A 27 17.94 7.63 -6.51
CA VAL A 27 18.87 8.59 -5.87
C VAL A 27 19.66 9.34 -6.93
N GLU A 28 20.25 8.66 -7.91
CA GLU A 28 21.02 9.27 -9.00
C GLU A 28 20.15 10.21 -9.85
N GLN A 29 18.92 9.79 -10.19
CA GLN A 29 18.01 10.63 -10.97
C GLN A 29 17.54 11.87 -10.17
N MET A 30 17.20 11.72 -8.89
CA MET A 30 16.83 12.85 -8.04
C MET A 30 18.01 13.82 -7.85
N GLN A 31 19.25 13.33 -7.68
CA GLN A 31 20.45 14.19 -7.63
C GLN A 31 20.63 14.99 -8.90
N ALA A 32 20.50 14.35 -10.07
CA ALA A 32 20.58 15.02 -11.36
C ALA A 32 19.48 16.10 -11.56
N LEU A 33 18.36 15.97 -10.87
CA LEU A 33 17.24 16.93 -10.84
C LEU A 33 17.40 18.02 -9.76
N GLY A 34 18.50 18.01 -8.97
CA GLY A 34 18.78 19.03 -7.95
C GLY A 34 18.29 18.72 -6.56
N PHE A 35 17.85 17.48 -6.27
CA PHE A 35 17.47 17.05 -4.92
C PHE A 35 18.73 16.70 -4.10
N HIS A 36 18.66 16.95 -2.82
CA HIS A 36 19.55 16.28 -1.86
C HIS A 36 19.01 14.87 -1.63
N SER A 37 19.70 13.84 -2.16
CA SER A 37 19.17 12.47 -2.16
C SER A 37 20.20 11.44 -1.73
N TYR A 38 19.71 10.38 -1.08
CA TYR A 38 20.49 9.29 -0.52
C TYR A 38 19.62 8.02 -0.34
N VAL A 39 20.27 6.88 -0.16
CA VAL A 39 19.60 5.65 0.32
C VAL A 39 19.73 5.63 1.83
N ASP A 40 18.61 5.49 2.54
CA ASP A 40 18.60 5.45 4.01
C ASP A 40 18.94 4.06 4.59
N GLY A 41 18.93 3.94 5.91
CA GLY A 41 19.29 2.70 6.62
C GLY A 41 18.32 1.54 6.43
N ALA A 42 17.10 1.78 5.94
CA ALA A 42 16.16 0.70 5.57
C ALA A 42 16.37 0.26 4.11
N GLY A 43 16.97 1.11 3.29
CA GLY A 43 17.08 0.92 1.85
C GLY A 43 16.15 1.81 1.03
N ASN A 44 15.39 2.72 1.66
CA ASN A 44 14.51 3.65 0.96
C ASN A 44 15.33 4.62 0.12
N ALA A 45 14.80 4.99 -1.05
CA ALA A 45 15.32 6.10 -1.83
C ALA A 45 14.73 7.42 -1.31
N VAL A 46 15.56 8.27 -0.71
CA VAL A 46 15.11 9.54 -0.14
C VAL A 46 15.64 10.70 -0.99
N GLY A 47 14.78 11.67 -1.29
CA GLY A 47 15.14 12.92 -1.94
C GLY A 47 14.44 14.11 -1.29
N ALA A 48 15.18 15.19 -1.01
CA ALA A 48 14.62 16.38 -0.38
C ALA A 48 14.97 17.64 -1.19
N ILE A 49 13.99 18.55 -1.33
CA ILE A 49 14.16 19.86 -1.96
C ILE A 49 13.32 20.93 -1.27
N GLY A 50 13.70 22.19 -1.46
CA GLY A 50 13.01 23.34 -0.90
C GLY A 50 13.28 23.56 0.58
N THR A 51 12.61 24.56 1.14
CA THR A 51 12.69 24.98 2.55
C THR A 51 11.30 25.38 3.04
N GLY A 52 11.08 25.38 4.36
CA GLY A 52 9.80 25.74 4.97
C GLY A 52 9.10 24.53 5.60
N PRO A 53 7.76 24.57 5.72
CA PRO A 53 6.98 23.46 6.25
C PRO A 53 7.22 22.16 5.49
N GLU A 54 7.43 21.06 6.22
CA GLU A 54 7.75 19.77 5.62
C GLU A 54 6.51 19.05 5.11
N ILE A 55 6.53 18.64 3.85
CA ILE A 55 5.52 17.78 3.22
C ILE A 55 6.22 16.49 2.79
N VAL A 56 5.76 15.35 3.29
CA VAL A 56 6.28 14.05 2.92
C VAL A 56 5.43 13.46 1.78
N LEU A 57 6.11 13.01 0.72
CA LEU A 57 5.56 12.24 -0.38
C LEU A 57 6.10 10.81 -0.26
N LEU A 58 5.32 9.93 0.34
CA LEU A 58 5.71 8.55 0.64
C LEU A 58 5.04 7.60 -0.34
N GLY A 59 5.82 6.91 -1.16
CA GLY A 59 5.32 5.89 -2.07
C GLY A 59 6.30 4.73 -2.14
N HIS A 60 5.83 3.53 -2.44
CA HIS A 60 6.70 2.37 -2.49
C HIS A 60 7.34 2.14 -3.86
N ILE A 61 8.50 1.47 -3.84
CA ILE A 61 9.32 1.19 -5.02
C ILE A 61 9.52 -0.31 -5.25
N ASP A 62 9.04 -1.14 -4.32
CA ASP A 62 8.96 -2.57 -4.52
C ASP A 62 7.70 -2.96 -5.31
N THR A 63 7.69 -4.20 -5.75
CA THR A 63 6.58 -4.80 -6.50
C THR A 63 6.37 -6.25 -6.09
N VAL A 64 5.18 -6.78 -6.31
CA VAL A 64 4.95 -8.23 -6.25
C VAL A 64 5.76 -8.97 -7.32
N PRO A 65 6.01 -10.28 -7.14
CA PRO A 65 6.61 -11.12 -8.18
C PRO A 65 5.79 -11.16 -9.47
N GLY A 66 6.46 -11.46 -10.56
CA GLY A 66 5.86 -11.59 -11.90
C GLY A 66 6.33 -10.49 -12.85
N VAL A 67 6.76 -10.91 -14.03
CA VAL A 67 7.30 -10.00 -15.05
C VAL A 67 6.19 -9.58 -15.99
N VAL A 68 5.97 -8.27 -16.11
CA VAL A 68 5.17 -7.66 -17.17
C VAL A 68 6.15 -6.96 -18.13
N PRO A 69 6.22 -7.35 -19.41
CA PRO A 69 7.15 -6.75 -20.37
C PRO A 69 6.96 -5.24 -20.51
N VAL A 70 8.02 -4.47 -20.32
CA VAL A 70 7.95 -3.01 -20.43
C VAL A 70 7.84 -2.60 -21.89
N ARG A 71 6.71 -1.99 -22.25
CA ARG A 71 6.43 -1.50 -23.61
C ARG A 71 5.44 -0.35 -23.57
N ILE A 72 5.54 0.52 -24.56
CA ILE A 72 4.51 1.55 -24.82
C ILE A 72 3.69 1.09 -26.03
N ALA A 73 2.38 1.03 -25.84
CA ALA A 73 1.43 0.72 -26.91
C ALA A 73 0.10 1.46 -26.66
N GLU A 74 -0.49 2.02 -27.70
CA GLU A 74 -1.82 2.67 -27.66
C GLU A 74 -1.95 3.73 -26.56
N GLY A 75 -0.89 4.53 -26.31
CA GLY A 75 -0.87 5.55 -25.28
C GLY A 75 -0.72 5.04 -23.85
N LYS A 76 -0.43 3.75 -23.66
CA LYS A 76 -0.26 3.07 -22.38
C LYS A 76 1.17 2.60 -22.19
N LEU A 77 1.69 2.72 -20.96
CA LEU A 77 2.97 2.16 -20.56
C LEU A 77 2.73 0.93 -19.69
N TYR A 78 3.04 -0.23 -20.25
CA TYR A 78 2.96 -1.53 -19.58
C TYR A 78 4.24 -1.79 -18.78
N GLY A 79 4.12 -2.48 -17.66
CA GLY A 79 5.24 -2.89 -16.82
C GLY A 79 4.79 -3.17 -15.39
N ARG A 80 5.43 -4.12 -14.72
CA ARG A 80 5.18 -4.38 -13.30
C ARG A 80 5.55 -3.14 -12.47
N GLY A 81 4.61 -2.64 -11.65
CA GLY A 81 4.74 -1.40 -10.90
C GLY A 81 4.30 -0.14 -11.67
N SER A 82 3.83 -0.26 -12.91
CA SER A 82 3.35 0.91 -13.65
C SER A 82 2.14 1.58 -12.99
N VAL A 83 1.36 0.80 -12.27
CA VAL A 83 0.23 1.23 -11.45
C VAL A 83 0.60 1.15 -9.97
N ASP A 84 1.12 0.02 -9.51
CA ASP A 84 1.32 -0.28 -8.09
C ASP A 84 2.82 -0.54 -7.76
N ALA A 85 3.59 0.49 -7.24
CA ALA A 85 3.24 1.91 -7.27
C ALA A 85 4.42 2.77 -7.77
N LYS A 86 5.26 2.24 -8.70
CA LYS A 86 6.34 3.04 -9.32
C LYS A 86 5.79 4.23 -10.11
N GLY A 87 4.62 4.07 -10.77
CA GLY A 87 3.92 5.16 -11.45
C GLY A 87 3.56 6.32 -10.53
N PRO A 88 2.85 6.08 -9.40
CA PRO A 88 2.61 7.07 -8.36
C PRO A 88 3.88 7.72 -7.82
N PHE A 89 4.94 6.95 -7.51
CA PHE A 89 6.20 7.53 -7.03
C PHE A 89 6.91 8.38 -8.09
N ALA A 90 6.93 7.93 -9.34
CA ALA A 90 7.48 8.70 -10.46
C ALA A 90 6.72 10.03 -10.66
N THR A 91 5.41 10.03 -10.39
CA THR A 91 4.59 11.26 -10.38
C THR A 91 5.09 12.25 -9.33
N PHE A 92 5.49 11.77 -8.13
CA PHE A 92 6.06 12.60 -7.08
C PHE A 92 7.35 13.27 -7.52
N VAL A 93 8.29 12.49 -8.06
CA VAL A 93 9.58 13.00 -8.54
C VAL A 93 9.38 14.05 -9.64
N ALA A 94 8.52 13.75 -10.61
CA ALA A 94 8.27 14.64 -11.74
C ALA A 94 7.59 15.96 -11.33
N ALA A 95 6.59 15.90 -10.44
CA ALA A 95 5.90 17.08 -9.93
C ALA A 95 6.85 17.98 -9.12
N ALA A 96 7.62 17.40 -8.20
CA ALA A 96 8.57 18.13 -7.37
C ALA A 96 9.70 18.77 -8.20
N ALA A 97 10.25 18.06 -9.19
CA ALA A 97 11.25 18.61 -10.11
C ALA A 97 10.71 19.77 -10.95
N ARG A 98 9.46 19.69 -11.41
CA ARG A 98 8.80 20.79 -12.14
C ARG A 98 8.66 22.04 -11.28
N MET A 99 8.21 21.88 -10.02
CA MET A 99 8.06 22.99 -9.08
C MET A 99 9.41 23.66 -8.77
N LEU A 100 10.48 22.87 -8.65
CA LEU A 100 11.85 23.39 -8.47
C LEU A 100 12.27 24.24 -9.66
N ALA A 101 12.10 23.73 -10.87
CA ALA A 101 12.45 24.44 -12.11
C ALA A 101 11.64 25.73 -12.32
N GLY A 102 10.38 25.74 -11.86
CA GLY A 102 9.49 26.92 -11.93
C GLY A 102 9.73 27.96 -10.81
N GLY A 103 10.58 27.67 -9.82
CA GLY A 103 10.78 28.53 -8.64
C GLY A 103 9.56 28.64 -7.72
N GLU A 104 8.69 27.63 -7.73
CA GLU A 104 7.37 27.64 -7.08
C GLU A 104 7.36 26.97 -5.70
N LEU A 105 8.51 26.46 -5.22
CA LEU A 105 8.61 25.76 -3.96
C LEU A 105 8.48 26.71 -2.76
N ARG A 106 7.41 26.54 -1.97
CA ARG A 106 7.17 27.24 -0.70
C ARG A 106 7.12 26.29 0.50
N ALA A 107 7.55 25.05 0.31
CA ALA A 107 7.61 24.01 1.32
C ALA A 107 8.87 23.18 1.10
N ARG A 108 9.31 22.49 2.14
CA ARG A 108 10.31 21.44 2.03
C ARG A 108 9.60 20.16 1.63
N LEU A 109 9.84 19.66 0.42
CA LEU A 109 9.34 18.38 -0.04
C LEU A 109 10.35 17.28 0.30
N VAL A 110 9.89 16.21 0.95
CA VAL A 110 10.67 15.00 1.22
C VAL A 110 9.98 13.84 0.51
N LEU A 111 10.63 13.30 -0.50
CA LEU A 111 10.19 12.14 -1.25
C LEU A 111 10.83 10.89 -0.67
N VAL A 112 10.01 9.90 -0.34
CA VAL A 112 10.49 8.61 0.19
C VAL A 112 9.96 7.50 -0.70
N GLY A 113 10.86 6.86 -1.43
CA GLY A 113 10.59 5.62 -2.15
C GLY A 113 10.79 4.45 -1.20
N ALA A 114 9.71 4.02 -0.55
CA ALA A 114 9.72 3.01 0.48
C ALA A 114 9.97 1.61 -0.06
N VAL A 115 10.69 0.79 0.72
CA VAL A 115 10.94 -0.62 0.42
C VAL A 115 9.98 -1.52 1.18
N GLU A 116 9.69 -2.70 0.64
CA GLU A 116 8.92 -3.78 1.28
C GLU A 116 7.49 -3.37 1.72
N GLU A 117 6.79 -2.52 0.95
CA GLU A 117 5.36 -2.24 1.19
C GLU A 117 4.51 -3.47 0.87
N GLU A 118 4.79 -4.14 -0.24
CA GLU A 118 4.10 -5.36 -0.71
C GLU A 118 4.39 -6.59 0.18
N ALA A 119 5.37 -6.48 1.06
CA ALA A 119 5.64 -7.45 2.11
C ALA A 119 4.89 -7.11 3.40
N ALA A 120 4.71 -8.10 4.28
CA ALA A 120 4.06 -7.90 5.57
C ALA A 120 4.86 -7.01 6.54
N SER A 121 6.13 -6.74 6.22
CA SER A 121 7.05 -5.95 7.03
C SER A 121 6.79 -4.45 6.94
N SER A 122 6.30 -3.92 5.80
CA SER A 122 6.23 -2.48 5.51
C SER A 122 7.48 -1.73 6.03
N LYS A 123 8.66 -2.33 5.80
CA LYS A 123 9.94 -1.96 6.44
C LYS A 123 10.30 -0.50 6.20
N GLY A 124 10.08 -0.03 4.97
CA GLY A 124 10.38 1.35 4.58
C GLY A 124 9.58 2.37 5.37
N ALA A 125 8.27 2.18 5.48
CA ALA A 125 7.38 3.06 6.23
C ALA A 125 7.66 3.01 7.73
N HIS A 126 7.86 1.82 8.31
CA HIS A 126 8.24 1.69 9.73
C HIS A 126 9.57 2.37 10.05
N TYR A 127 10.50 2.41 9.11
CA TYR A 127 11.77 3.10 9.33
C TYR A 127 11.60 4.62 9.38
N VAL A 128 10.73 5.20 8.56
CA VAL A 128 10.59 6.66 8.45
C VAL A 128 9.57 7.26 9.42
N VAL A 129 8.67 6.46 9.97
CA VAL A 129 7.56 6.95 10.82
C VAL A 129 8.05 7.76 12.02
N ASP A 130 9.16 7.40 12.65
CA ASP A 130 9.74 8.10 13.80
C ASP A 130 10.81 9.15 13.41
N ARG A 131 11.07 9.33 12.11
CA ARG A 131 12.12 10.23 11.60
C ARG A 131 11.60 11.51 11.01
N TYR A 132 10.32 11.54 10.67
CA TYR A 132 9.65 12.71 10.12
C TYR A 132 8.43 13.08 10.96
N ALA A 133 8.13 14.38 11.00
CA ALA A 133 6.92 14.95 11.61
C ALA A 133 6.30 15.97 10.64
N PRO A 134 5.75 15.49 9.51
CA PRO A 134 5.34 16.37 8.43
C PRO A 134 4.10 17.21 8.76
N ALA A 135 4.02 18.40 8.19
CA ALA A 135 2.82 19.23 8.19
C ALA A 135 1.70 18.64 7.31
N ALA A 136 2.06 17.81 6.33
CA ALA A 136 1.12 17.05 5.49
C ALA A 136 1.84 15.87 4.82
N CYS A 137 1.08 14.83 4.45
CA CYS A 137 1.61 13.65 3.76
C CYS A 137 0.73 13.27 2.57
N VAL A 138 1.37 12.89 1.46
CA VAL A 138 0.72 12.23 0.32
C VAL A 138 1.31 10.84 0.16
N ILE A 139 0.44 9.83 0.18
CA ILE A 139 0.83 8.44 -0.07
C ILE A 139 0.75 8.16 -1.57
N GLY A 140 1.79 7.55 -2.13
CA GLY A 140 1.91 7.26 -3.56
C GLY A 140 1.23 5.94 -3.92
N GLU A 141 -0.08 5.99 -4.15
CA GLU A 141 -0.91 4.85 -4.46
C GLU A 141 -1.85 5.11 -5.63
N PRO A 142 -2.17 4.11 -6.45
CA PRO A 142 -3.08 4.29 -7.57
C PRO A 142 -4.47 4.67 -7.09
N SER A 143 -4.92 5.86 -7.45
CA SER A 143 -6.23 6.40 -7.09
C SER A 143 -7.04 6.81 -8.31
N GLY A 144 -6.37 6.97 -9.45
CA GLY A 144 -6.85 7.73 -10.59
C GLY A 144 -6.50 9.22 -10.43
N TRP A 145 -6.25 9.90 -11.56
CA TRP A 145 -5.77 11.29 -11.55
C TRP A 145 -6.76 12.30 -10.94
N ASP A 146 -8.04 11.99 -10.88
CA ASP A 146 -9.11 12.85 -10.37
C ASP A 146 -9.77 12.32 -9.08
N ARG A 147 -9.18 11.31 -8.45
CA ARG A 147 -9.65 10.69 -7.21
C ARG A 147 -8.65 10.84 -6.08
N LEU A 148 -9.17 10.91 -4.86
CA LEU A 148 -8.38 11.00 -3.63
C LEU A 148 -8.76 9.84 -2.72
N THR A 149 -7.79 8.97 -2.41
CA THR A 149 -8.03 7.89 -1.45
C THR A 149 -7.79 8.42 -0.04
N LEU A 150 -8.83 8.36 0.80
CA LEU A 150 -8.80 8.86 2.17
C LEU A 150 -8.51 7.79 3.21
N GLY A 151 -8.58 6.51 2.87
CA GLY A 151 -8.35 5.46 3.85
C GLY A 151 -8.23 4.08 3.27
N TYR A 152 -7.62 3.23 4.07
CA TYR A 152 -7.35 1.83 3.80
C TYR A 152 -7.81 0.95 4.95
N LYS A 153 -8.27 -0.26 4.64
CA LYS A 153 -8.56 -1.25 5.67
C LYS A 153 -7.27 -1.72 6.35
N GLY A 154 -7.43 -2.22 7.57
CA GLY A 154 -6.36 -2.94 8.24
C GLY A 154 -6.20 -4.37 7.71
N ARG A 155 -5.25 -5.09 8.29
CA ARG A 155 -4.93 -6.46 7.93
C ARG A 155 -4.54 -7.27 9.16
N LEU A 156 -4.93 -8.56 9.15
CA LEU A 156 -4.39 -9.58 10.03
C LEU A 156 -4.16 -10.85 9.20
N LEU A 157 -2.99 -11.48 9.35
CA LEU A 157 -2.70 -12.81 8.80
C LEU A 157 -2.73 -13.85 9.91
N VAL A 158 -3.45 -14.94 9.67
CA VAL A 158 -3.57 -16.06 10.58
C VAL A 158 -3.02 -17.30 9.91
N GLU A 159 -1.99 -17.91 10.49
CA GLU A 159 -1.47 -19.20 10.10
C GLU A 159 -1.87 -20.24 11.14
N GLY A 160 -2.51 -21.30 10.69
CA GLY A 160 -2.91 -22.42 11.54
C GLY A 160 -2.24 -23.71 11.11
N ARG A 161 -1.81 -24.53 12.09
CA ARG A 161 -1.28 -25.87 11.87
C ARG A 161 -1.83 -26.84 12.91
N TRP A 162 -2.32 -27.97 12.43
CA TRP A 162 -2.84 -29.08 13.23
C TRP A 162 -2.05 -30.32 12.90
N GLU A 163 -1.76 -31.12 13.90
CA GLU A 163 -1.05 -32.40 13.77
C GLU A 163 -1.69 -33.43 14.69
N GLN A 164 -1.82 -34.65 14.23
CA GLN A 164 -2.27 -35.80 15.03
C GLN A 164 -1.55 -37.06 14.62
N PRO A 165 -1.34 -38.04 15.52
CA PRO A 165 -0.87 -39.34 15.14
C PRO A 165 -1.80 -39.97 14.10
N MET A 166 -1.19 -40.66 13.11
CA MET A 166 -1.96 -41.37 12.09
C MET A 166 -2.88 -42.40 12.76
N ALA A 167 -4.16 -42.37 12.41
CA ALA A 167 -5.17 -43.31 12.91
C ALA A 167 -5.91 -43.97 11.75
N HIS A 168 -6.58 -45.10 12.07
CA HIS A 168 -7.39 -45.79 11.06
C HIS A 168 -8.56 -44.90 10.61
N SER A 169 -8.74 -44.70 9.32
CA SER A 169 -9.74 -43.80 8.73
C SER A 169 -11.21 -44.12 9.09
N ALA A 170 -11.48 -45.31 9.64
CA ALA A 170 -12.80 -45.68 10.15
C ALA A 170 -12.94 -45.40 11.66
N GLY A 171 -12.01 -44.66 12.28
CA GLY A 171 -12.09 -44.19 13.66
C GLY A 171 -13.24 -43.15 13.84
N ARG A 172 -13.51 -42.80 15.12
CA ARG A 172 -14.53 -41.82 15.49
C ARG A 172 -13.98 -40.41 15.58
N ASP A 173 -12.65 -40.24 15.56
CA ASP A 173 -11.99 -38.97 15.72
C ASP A 173 -12.02 -38.19 14.37
N LEU A 174 -12.15 -36.88 14.45
CA LEU A 174 -12.07 -36.02 13.27
C LEU A 174 -10.70 -36.14 12.62
N ALA A 175 -10.65 -36.23 11.31
CA ALA A 175 -9.41 -36.14 10.59
C ALA A 175 -8.77 -34.75 10.76
N VAL A 176 -7.44 -34.67 10.79
CA VAL A 176 -6.71 -33.42 11.03
C VAL A 176 -7.12 -32.30 10.04
N ALA A 177 -7.46 -32.65 8.82
CA ALA A 177 -7.95 -31.71 7.81
C ALA A 177 -9.32 -31.09 8.20
N GLU A 178 -10.17 -31.85 8.90
CA GLU A 178 -11.49 -31.36 9.37
C GLU A 178 -11.34 -30.30 10.45
N HIS A 179 -10.30 -30.38 11.28
CA HIS A 179 -9.97 -29.31 12.26
C HIS A 179 -9.60 -27.99 11.53
N ALA A 180 -8.79 -28.02 10.48
CA ALA A 180 -8.43 -26.84 9.70
C ALA A 180 -9.65 -26.23 8.98
N VAL A 181 -10.50 -27.06 8.38
CA VAL A 181 -11.78 -26.61 7.75
C VAL A 181 -12.74 -26.07 8.80
N GLY A 182 -12.85 -26.73 9.95
CA GLY A 182 -13.67 -26.26 11.08
C GLY A 182 -13.23 -24.87 11.57
N PHE A 183 -11.93 -24.65 11.73
CA PHE A 183 -11.39 -23.34 12.09
C PHE A 183 -11.70 -22.27 11.04
N TRP A 184 -11.50 -22.55 9.75
CA TRP A 184 -11.91 -21.63 8.70
C TRP A 184 -13.39 -21.27 8.78
N ASN A 185 -14.26 -22.26 8.96
CA ASN A 185 -15.70 -22.03 9.06
C ASN A 185 -16.06 -21.19 10.29
N ALA A 186 -15.39 -21.39 11.42
CA ALA A 186 -15.56 -20.59 12.63
C ALA A 186 -15.16 -19.13 12.40
N VAL A 187 -14.00 -18.88 11.78
CA VAL A 187 -13.53 -17.53 11.40
C VAL A 187 -14.51 -16.86 10.43
N ALA A 188 -14.97 -17.58 9.41
CA ALA A 188 -15.92 -17.05 8.45
C ALA A 188 -17.27 -16.69 9.10
N ALA A 189 -17.77 -17.53 9.99
CA ALA A 189 -19.00 -17.29 10.73
C ALA A 189 -18.86 -16.09 11.69
N HIS A 190 -17.74 -15.98 12.41
CA HIS A 190 -17.43 -14.83 13.26
C HIS A 190 -17.45 -13.52 12.45
N CYS A 191 -16.76 -13.48 11.31
CA CYS A 191 -16.76 -12.31 10.42
C CYS A 191 -18.16 -12.01 9.87
N ALA A 192 -18.93 -13.02 9.50
CA ALA A 192 -20.32 -12.86 9.03
C ALA A 192 -21.24 -12.27 10.13
N GLY A 193 -21.06 -12.73 11.35
CA GLY A 193 -21.79 -12.20 12.52
C GLY A 193 -21.48 -10.72 12.76
N TYR A 194 -20.19 -10.34 12.72
CA TYR A 194 -19.76 -8.94 12.84
C TYR A 194 -20.32 -8.07 11.70
N ASN A 195 -20.39 -8.62 10.48
CA ASN A 195 -20.84 -7.90 9.28
C ASN A 195 -22.37 -7.71 9.23
N ALA A 196 -23.14 -8.34 10.12
CA ALA A 196 -24.59 -8.24 10.11
C ALA A 196 -25.06 -6.77 10.21
N GLY A 197 -25.83 -6.32 9.22
CA GLY A 197 -26.33 -4.95 9.13
C GLY A 197 -25.34 -3.91 8.57
N LYS A 198 -24.12 -4.28 8.21
CA LYS A 198 -23.11 -3.38 7.62
C LYS A 198 -23.18 -3.44 6.09
N ALA A 199 -23.58 -2.35 5.45
CA ALA A 199 -23.74 -2.31 3.99
C ALA A 199 -22.43 -2.02 3.22
N GLN A 200 -21.51 -1.27 3.84
CA GLN A 200 -20.29 -0.81 3.14
C GLN A 200 -19.14 -1.78 3.40
N LEU A 201 -18.45 -2.21 2.32
CA LEU A 201 -17.28 -3.11 2.42
C LEU A 201 -16.18 -2.58 3.35
N PHE A 202 -16.02 -1.26 3.42
CA PHE A 202 -15.02 -0.64 4.29
C PHE A 202 -15.30 -0.87 5.78
N GLU A 203 -16.56 -1.09 6.16
CA GLU A 203 -17.00 -1.33 7.53
C GLU A 203 -17.03 -2.82 7.92
N GLN A 204 -16.81 -3.73 6.98
CA GLN A 204 -16.90 -5.17 7.16
C GLN A 204 -15.56 -5.82 7.50
N LEU A 205 -15.55 -6.93 8.23
CA LEU A 205 -14.45 -7.89 8.26
C LEU A 205 -14.49 -8.72 6.97
N LEU A 206 -13.38 -8.76 6.23
CA LEU A 206 -13.32 -9.50 4.95
C LEU A 206 -12.28 -10.64 5.05
N PRO A 207 -12.70 -11.85 5.48
CA PRO A 207 -11.83 -13.00 5.55
C PRO A 207 -11.59 -13.60 4.15
N SER A 208 -10.39 -14.12 3.94
CA SER A 208 -9.98 -14.80 2.72
C SER A 208 -9.11 -16.00 3.07
N LEU A 209 -9.53 -17.20 2.72
CA LEU A 209 -8.70 -18.40 2.81
C LEU A 209 -7.67 -18.36 1.68
N ARG A 210 -6.41 -18.09 2.02
CA ARG A 210 -5.34 -17.93 1.04
C ARG A 210 -4.72 -19.24 0.63
N THR A 211 -4.48 -20.11 1.61
CA THR A 211 -3.95 -21.45 1.38
C THR A 211 -4.58 -22.45 2.34
N ILE A 212 -4.75 -23.67 1.90
CA ILE A 212 -5.07 -24.81 2.72
C ILE A 212 -4.37 -26.04 2.14
N ALA A 213 -3.72 -26.83 2.98
CA ALA A 213 -3.04 -28.04 2.60
C ALA A 213 -3.11 -29.05 3.74
N SER A 214 -3.08 -30.33 3.41
CA SER A 214 -2.94 -31.44 4.37
C SER A 214 -2.07 -32.54 3.79
N GLY A 215 -1.50 -33.35 4.65
CA GLY A 215 -0.64 -34.46 4.26
C GLY A 215 -0.35 -35.38 5.41
N SER A 216 0.43 -36.42 5.15
CA SER A 216 0.92 -37.40 6.12
C SER A 216 2.38 -37.75 5.84
N ASP A 217 3.15 -38.04 6.88
CA ASP A 217 4.49 -38.62 6.76
C ASP A 217 4.50 -40.15 7.00
N GLY A 218 3.32 -40.74 7.16
CA GLY A 218 3.13 -42.15 7.46
C GLY A 218 3.06 -42.47 8.97
N LEU A 219 3.30 -41.49 9.83
CA LEU A 219 3.17 -41.59 11.29
C LEU A 219 2.30 -40.49 11.88
N THR A 220 2.37 -39.32 11.25
CA THR A 220 1.65 -38.10 11.66
C THR A 220 0.91 -37.52 10.47
N ASP A 221 -0.38 -37.27 10.65
CA ASP A 221 -1.20 -36.50 9.74
C ASP A 221 -1.12 -35.02 10.13
N TRP A 222 -1.06 -34.13 9.12
CA TRP A 222 -1.04 -32.69 9.34
C TRP A 222 -1.96 -31.94 8.40
N ALA A 223 -2.44 -30.80 8.87
CA ALA A 223 -3.12 -29.80 8.06
C ALA A 223 -2.60 -28.39 8.39
N ALA A 224 -2.53 -27.54 7.40
CA ALA A 224 -2.14 -26.14 7.57
C ALA A 224 -3.01 -25.24 6.69
N LEU A 225 -3.25 -24.02 7.16
CA LEU A 225 -3.93 -22.99 6.39
C LEU A 225 -3.35 -21.60 6.66
N THR A 226 -3.63 -20.69 5.72
CA THR A 226 -3.39 -19.25 5.92
C THR A 226 -4.67 -18.49 5.60
N ILE A 227 -5.11 -17.67 6.53
CA ILE A 227 -6.25 -16.76 6.37
C ILE A 227 -5.72 -15.32 6.36
N GLY A 228 -6.16 -14.50 5.41
CA GLY A 228 -6.01 -13.06 5.44
C GLY A 228 -7.35 -12.42 5.85
N ILE A 229 -7.33 -11.48 6.78
CA ILE A 229 -8.53 -10.75 7.19
C ILE A 229 -8.29 -9.26 6.98
N ARG A 230 -9.18 -8.59 6.23
CA ARG A 230 -9.17 -7.13 6.09
C ARG A 230 -10.03 -6.52 7.18
N LEU A 231 -9.46 -5.56 7.92
CA LEU A 231 -10.05 -5.03 9.15
C LEU A 231 -10.70 -3.66 8.90
N PRO A 232 -11.89 -3.38 9.45
CA PRO A 232 -12.46 -2.04 9.51
C PRO A 232 -11.82 -1.19 10.61
N LEU A 233 -12.22 0.09 10.71
CA LEU A 233 -11.61 1.08 11.61
C LEU A 233 -11.78 0.77 13.11
N ASP A 234 -12.82 0.07 13.47
CA ASP A 234 -13.21 -0.23 14.86
C ASP A 234 -12.67 -1.57 15.37
N ILE A 235 -11.85 -2.26 14.56
CA ILE A 235 -11.22 -3.53 14.95
C ILE A 235 -9.73 -3.33 15.18
N ASP A 236 -9.32 -3.65 16.40
CA ASP A 236 -7.91 -3.77 16.75
C ASP A 236 -7.37 -5.15 16.33
N PRO A 237 -6.23 -5.23 15.62
CA PRO A 237 -5.68 -6.51 15.14
C PRO A 237 -5.33 -7.48 16.26
N ASP A 238 -4.80 -6.99 17.39
CA ASP A 238 -4.36 -7.85 18.50
C ASP A 238 -5.55 -8.39 19.27
N ALA A 239 -6.57 -7.55 19.50
CA ALA A 239 -7.82 -8.01 20.11
C ALA A 239 -8.53 -9.08 19.26
N LEU A 240 -8.58 -8.89 17.94
CA LEU A 240 -9.13 -9.91 17.05
C LEU A 240 -8.30 -11.20 17.06
N ALA A 241 -6.97 -11.10 17.13
CA ALA A 241 -6.10 -12.27 17.23
C ALA A 241 -6.41 -13.09 18.49
N ASP A 242 -6.59 -12.43 19.63
CA ASP A 242 -6.95 -13.09 20.90
C ASP A 242 -8.32 -13.79 20.80
N GLU A 243 -9.31 -13.17 20.17
CA GLU A 243 -10.63 -13.79 19.94
C GLU A 243 -10.52 -15.04 19.05
N LEU A 244 -9.78 -14.93 17.93
CA LEU A 244 -9.61 -16.05 17.00
C LEU A 244 -8.77 -17.20 17.59
N ALA A 245 -7.84 -16.89 18.50
CA ALA A 245 -7.06 -17.90 19.20
C ALA A 245 -7.94 -18.86 20.00
N GLN A 246 -9.07 -18.37 20.57
CA GLN A 246 -10.01 -19.22 21.31
C GLN A 246 -10.78 -20.23 20.42
N MET A 247 -10.77 -20.00 19.10
CA MET A 247 -11.47 -20.84 18.13
C MET A 247 -10.56 -21.93 17.53
N GLY A 248 -9.31 -22.00 17.95
CA GLY A 248 -8.22 -22.74 17.26
C GLY A 248 -8.34 -24.26 17.19
N MET A 249 -9.35 -24.90 17.85
CA MET A 249 -9.60 -26.35 17.78
C MET A 249 -8.34 -27.21 18.04
N GLY A 250 -7.50 -26.79 18.99
CA GLY A 250 -6.25 -27.49 19.33
C GLY A 250 -5.08 -27.25 18.37
N GLY A 251 -5.24 -26.44 17.34
CA GLY A 251 -4.18 -26.09 16.42
C GLY A 251 -3.17 -25.10 16.99
N GLN A 252 -1.97 -25.12 16.44
CA GLN A 252 -0.97 -24.09 16.67
C GLN A 252 -1.28 -22.91 15.75
N LEU A 253 -1.70 -21.79 16.34
CA LEU A 253 -2.02 -20.55 15.61
C LEU A 253 -0.89 -19.55 15.75
N ARG A 254 -0.59 -18.85 14.64
CA ARG A 254 0.35 -17.74 14.57
C ARG A 254 -0.31 -16.56 13.88
N PHE A 255 -0.30 -15.41 14.54
CA PHE A 255 -0.82 -14.17 14.01
C PHE A 255 0.33 -13.28 13.56
N ARG A 256 0.21 -12.67 12.36
CA ARG A 256 1.27 -11.86 11.76
C ARG A 256 0.70 -10.67 10.99
N GLY A 257 1.56 -9.66 10.80
CA GLY A 257 1.26 -8.52 9.93
C GLY A 257 0.00 -7.77 10.36
N GLY A 258 -0.29 -7.76 11.67
CA GLY A 258 -1.36 -6.95 12.23
C GLY A 258 -1.11 -5.48 11.91
N CYS A 259 -2.07 -4.85 11.23
CA CYS A 259 -2.02 -3.44 10.88
C CYS A 259 -3.44 -2.88 11.01
N PRO A 260 -3.66 -1.82 11.81
CA PRO A 260 -4.99 -1.23 11.98
C PRO A 260 -5.44 -0.54 10.68
N ALA A 261 -6.76 -0.43 10.49
CA ALA A 261 -7.29 0.42 9.43
C ALA A 261 -7.02 1.89 9.75
N TYR A 262 -6.87 2.70 8.70
CA TYR A 262 -6.70 4.14 8.85
C TYR A 262 -7.57 4.92 7.87
N ARG A 263 -8.08 6.08 8.33
CA ARG A 263 -8.83 7.01 7.50
C ARG A 263 -8.48 8.45 7.86
N GLY A 264 -7.94 9.20 6.90
CA GLY A 264 -7.69 10.63 7.00
C GLY A 264 -8.98 11.45 6.99
N ASP A 265 -8.93 12.62 7.61
CA ASP A 265 -10.03 13.59 7.55
C ASP A 265 -10.08 14.24 6.15
N LYS A 266 -11.29 14.39 5.62
CA LYS A 266 -11.53 15.09 4.34
C LYS A 266 -11.53 16.62 4.46
N ASN A 267 -11.65 17.16 5.68
CA ASN A 267 -11.83 18.59 5.93
C ASN A 267 -10.53 19.27 6.35
N ASN A 268 -9.50 19.23 5.52
CA ASN A 268 -8.18 19.79 5.80
C ASN A 268 -7.61 20.58 4.59
N PRO A 269 -6.53 21.35 4.77
CA PRO A 269 -5.93 22.15 3.69
C PRO A 269 -5.40 21.30 2.52
N LEU A 270 -4.82 20.13 2.79
CA LEU A 270 -4.29 19.21 1.76
C LEU A 270 -5.41 18.78 0.81
N VAL A 271 -6.51 18.25 1.36
CA VAL A 271 -7.66 17.81 0.55
C VAL A 271 -8.23 18.96 -0.25
N ARG A 272 -8.39 20.17 0.34
CA ARG A 272 -8.88 21.35 -0.40
C ARG A 272 -7.96 21.73 -1.56
N ALA A 273 -6.64 21.67 -1.39
CA ALA A 273 -5.68 21.94 -2.45
C ALA A 273 -5.84 20.96 -3.62
N PHE A 274 -5.95 19.67 -3.33
CA PHE A 274 -6.19 18.65 -4.37
C PHE A 274 -7.53 18.84 -5.09
N LEU A 275 -8.63 19.06 -4.35
CA LEU A 275 -9.96 19.29 -4.95
C LEU A 275 -9.93 20.48 -5.92
N LYS A 276 -9.21 21.53 -5.59
CA LYS A 276 -9.07 22.73 -6.45
C LYS A 276 -8.21 22.40 -7.67
N SER A 277 -7.09 21.69 -7.49
CA SER A 277 -6.17 21.33 -8.56
C SER A 277 -6.81 20.36 -9.57
N VAL A 278 -7.55 19.34 -9.13
CA VAL A 278 -8.30 18.43 -9.99
C VAL A 278 -9.32 19.21 -10.84
N ARG A 279 -10.09 20.12 -10.23
CA ARG A 279 -11.07 20.96 -10.99
C ARG A 279 -10.37 21.85 -12.00
N ALA A 280 -9.22 22.45 -11.64
CA ALA A 280 -8.43 23.27 -12.57
C ALA A 280 -7.91 22.49 -13.78
N ALA A 281 -7.62 21.17 -13.58
CA ALA A 281 -7.25 20.25 -14.65
C ALA A 281 -8.46 19.71 -15.46
N GLY A 282 -9.68 20.18 -15.18
CA GLY A 282 -10.91 19.79 -15.88
C GLY A 282 -11.56 18.49 -15.34
N GLY A 283 -11.13 17.99 -14.17
CA GLY A 283 -11.68 16.80 -13.55
C GLY A 283 -12.85 17.06 -12.59
N THR A 284 -13.55 15.99 -12.26
CA THR A 284 -14.58 15.99 -11.22
C THR A 284 -14.05 15.17 -10.02
N PRO A 285 -13.53 15.84 -8.98
CA PRO A 285 -12.89 15.12 -7.88
C PRO A 285 -13.86 14.24 -7.11
N GLY A 286 -13.39 13.06 -6.70
CA GLY A 286 -14.12 12.11 -5.88
C GLY A 286 -13.23 11.50 -4.80
N PHE A 287 -13.86 10.93 -3.78
CA PHE A 287 -13.17 10.25 -2.68
C PHE A 287 -13.30 8.73 -2.79
N LEU A 288 -12.22 8.04 -2.41
CA LEU A 288 -12.17 6.59 -2.34
C LEU A 288 -11.81 6.14 -0.92
N LEU A 289 -12.32 4.96 -0.57
CA LEU A 289 -11.87 4.15 0.56
C LEU A 289 -11.52 2.77 -0.01
N LYS A 290 -10.29 2.31 0.21
CA LYS A 290 -9.79 1.05 -0.35
C LYS A 290 -9.84 -0.09 0.66
N THR A 291 -10.08 -1.29 0.15
CA THR A 291 -10.11 -2.51 0.97
C THR A 291 -8.72 -3.13 1.18
N GLY A 292 -7.70 -2.64 0.48
CA GLY A 292 -6.29 -2.97 0.70
C GLY A 292 -5.71 -2.30 1.96
N THR A 293 -4.43 -2.55 2.23
CA THR A 293 -3.56 -1.79 3.14
C THR A 293 -2.60 -0.96 2.31
N SER A 294 -2.01 0.07 2.91
CA SER A 294 -0.89 0.83 2.34
C SER A 294 -0.01 1.38 3.47
N ASP A 295 1.09 2.02 3.13
CA ASP A 295 1.94 2.72 4.09
C ASP A 295 1.19 3.80 4.90
N MET A 296 0.02 4.27 4.41
CA MET A 296 -0.87 5.14 5.18
C MET A 296 -1.27 4.53 6.53
N ASN A 297 -1.48 3.22 6.59
CA ASN A 297 -1.84 2.50 7.82
C ASN A 297 -0.72 2.54 8.87
N VAL A 298 0.54 2.61 8.41
CA VAL A 298 1.73 2.68 9.27
C VAL A 298 1.96 4.10 9.78
N VAL A 299 2.01 5.07 8.86
CA VAL A 299 2.43 6.44 9.21
C VAL A 299 1.28 7.31 9.74
N GLY A 300 0.05 7.06 9.30
CA GLY A 300 -1.11 7.89 9.62
C GLY A 300 -1.39 8.00 11.13
N PRO A 301 -1.43 6.89 11.91
CA PRO A 301 -1.64 6.92 13.35
C PRO A 301 -0.60 7.74 14.13
N THR A 302 0.66 7.76 13.66
CA THR A 302 1.77 8.44 14.30
C THR A 302 1.86 9.91 13.89
N TRP A 303 1.84 10.20 12.60
CA TRP A 303 2.03 11.58 12.11
C TRP A 303 0.81 12.47 12.37
N ARG A 304 -0.39 11.94 12.35
CA ARG A 304 -1.65 12.65 12.65
C ARG A 304 -1.79 13.99 11.92
N CYS A 305 -1.12 14.13 10.79
CA CYS A 305 -1.19 15.28 9.91
C CYS A 305 -2.27 15.09 8.83
N PRO A 306 -2.63 16.14 8.07
CA PRO A 306 -3.39 15.99 6.83
C PRO A 306 -2.74 14.96 5.92
N ILE A 307 -3.47 13.88 5.58
CA ILE A 307 -2.96 12.76 4.79
C ILE A 307 -4.03 12.27 3.82
N LEU A 308 -3.61 11.92 2.62
CA LEU A 308 -4.40 11.23 1.60
C LEU A 308 -3.47 10.40 0.71
N ALA A 309 -4.03 9.46 -0.06
CA ALA A 309 -3.27 8.80 -1.12
C ALA A 309 -3.69 9.33 -2.50
N TYR A 310 -2.70 9.45 -3.39
CA TYR A 310 -2.84 9.97 -4.73
C TYR A 310 -1.79 9.40 -5.68
N GLY A 311 -2.23 9.09 -6.88
CA GLY A 311 -1.39 8.65 -7.99
C GLY A 311 -2.24 8.23 -9.18
N PRO A 312 -1.67 8.23 -10.41
CA PRO A 312 -2.32 7.71 -11.60
C PRO A 312 -2.51 6.21 -11.53
N GLY A 313 -3.41 5.71 -12.33
CA GLY A 313 -3.63 4.30 -12.56
C GLY A 313 -4.92 3.76 -11.95
N ASP A 314 -5.44 2.74 -12.59
CA ASP A 314 -6.61 1.98 -12.16
C ASP A 314 -6.16 0.81 -11.27
N SER A 315 -6.50 0.86 -9.99
CA SER A 315 -6.13 -0.19 -9.03
C SER A 315 -6.76 -1.57 -9.30
N SER A 316 -7.68 -1.68 -10.23
CA SER A 316 -8.15 -3.00 -10.70
C SER A 316 -7.09 -3.76 -11.52
N LEU A 317 -6.04 -3.06 -11.96
CA LEU A 317 -4.88 -3.62 -12.67
C LEU A 317 -3.74 -4.01 -11.73
N ASP A 318 -3.82 -3.66 -10.44
CA ASP A 318 -2.80 -4.03 -9.45
C ASP A 318 -2.55 -5.54 -9.47
N HIS A 319 -1.28 -5.94 -9.51
CA HIS A 319 -0.83 -7.34 -9.50
C HIS A 319 -1.25 -8.19 -10.72
N THR A 320 -1.93 -7.62 -11.70
CA THR A 320 -2.37 -8.37 -12.89
C THR A 320 -1.25 -8.53 -13.94
N PRO A 321 -1.35 -9.48 -14.88
CA PRO A 321 -0.40 -9.60 -15.98
C PRO A 321 -0.52 -8.48 -17.03
N ASP A 322 -1.63 -7.73 -17.02
CA ASP A 322 -1.92 -6.64 -17.96
C ASP A 322 -1.69 -5.24 -17.34
N GLU A 323 -0.92 -5.17 -16.26
CA GLU A 323 -0.65 -3.92 -15.55
C GLU A 323 -0.06 -2.86 -16.47
N HIS A 324 -0.73 -1.71 -16.56
CA HIS A 324 -0.32 -0.56 -17.36
C HIS A 324 -0.92 0.74 -16.82
N VAL A 325 -0.21 1.84 -17.04
CA VAL A 325 -0.72 3.19 -16.80
C VAL A 325 -1.00 3.90 -18.11
N ASP A 326 -2.10 4.63 -18.21
CA ASP A 326 -2.37 5.55 -19.32
C ASP A 326 -1.44 6.75 -19.23
N LEU A 327 -0.73 7.06 -20.32
CA LEU A 327 0.28 8.11 -20.34
C LEU A 327 -0.33 9.52 -20.23
N ALA A 328 -1.53 9.74 -20.75
CA ALA A 328 -2.21 11.03 -20.62
C ALA A 328 -2.68 11.22 -19.18
N GLU A 329 -3.18 10.17 -18.53
CA GLU A 329 -3.51 10.17 -17.10
C GLU A 329 -2.28 10.43 -16.23
N TYR A 330 -1.17 9.73 -16.48
CA TYR A 330 0.09 9.92 -15.76
C TYR A 330 0.58 11.36 -15.80
N LEU A 331 0.60 11.97 -17.00
CA LEU A 331 1.03 13.35 -17.16
C LEU A 331 0.08 14.34 -16.48
N ARG A 332 -1.24 14.08 -16.53
CA ARG A 332 -2.25 14.89 -15.85
C ARG A 332 -2.13 14.80 -14.33
N ALA A 333 -1.83 13.61 -13.81
CA ALA A 333 -1.59 13.42 -12.38
C ALA A 333 -0.40 14.24 -11.87
N ILE A 334 0.66 14.39 -12.67
CA ILE A 334 1.80 15.27 -12.35
C ILE A 334 1.35 16.72 -12.25
N ASP A 335 0.51 17.20 -13.20
CA ASP A 335 -0.01 18.57 -13.20
C ASP A 335 -0.87 18.85 -11.96
N VAL A 336 -1.77 17.92 -11.64
CA VAL A 336 -2.64 18.01 -10.46
C VAL A 336 -1.82 18.04 -9.17
N LEU A 337 -0.85 17.13 -9.03
CA LEU A 337 -0.02 17.08 -7.84
C LEU A 337 0.81 18.35 -7.65
N ALA A 338 1.49 18.82 -8.70
CA ALA A 338 2.27 20.06 -8.64
C ALA A 338 1.39 21.26 -8.22
N GLY A 339 0.21 21.42 -8.83
CA GLY A 339 -0.73 22.47 -8.47
C GLY A 339 -1.27 22.35 -7.04
N ALA A 340 -1.50 21.13 -6.54
CA ALA A 340 -1.95 20.91 -5.18
C ALA A 340 -0.84 21.24 -4.15
N LEU A 341 0.39 20.81 -4.41
CA LEU A 341 1.55 21.10 -3.53
C LEU A 341 1.87 22.60 -3.50
N GLN A 342 1.78 23.30 -4.64
CA GLN A 342 1.96 24.75 -4.70
C GLN A 342 0.94 25.49 -3.83
N GLN A 343 -0.35 25.12 -3.92
CA GLN A 343 -1.42 25.73 -3.14
C GLN A 343 -1.27 25.42 -1.64
N LEU A 344 -0.91 24.17 -1.32
CA LEU A 344 -0.69 23.74 0.07
C LEU A 344 0.50 24.50 0.67
N GLY A 345 1.65 24.59 -0.02
CA GLY A 345 2.81 25.34 0.44
C GLY A 345 2.48 26.81 0.73
N ALA A 346 1.67 27.45 -0.10
CA ALA A 346 1.20 28.83 0.13
C ALA A 346 0.22 28.96 1.33
N THR A 347 -0.39 27.86 1.76
CA THR A 347 -1.32 27.86 2.91
C THR A 347 -0.61 27.57 4.22
N LEU A 348 0.49 26.80 4.18
CA LEU A 348 1.29 26.42 5.35
C LEU A 348 2.38 27.46 5.71
N SER A 349 2.75 28.32 4.74
CA SER A 349 3.68 29.46 4.92
C SER A 349 2.98 30.62 5.61
#